data_92da570f48585266d6a655d0d43e571d
#
_entry.id   92da570f48585266d6a655d0d43e571d
#
_cell.length_a   1.000
_cell.length_b   1.000
_cell.length_c   1.000
_cell.angle_alpha   90.00
_cell.angle_beta   90.00
_cell.angle_gamma   90.00
#
_symmetry.space_group_name_H-M   'P 1'
#
loop_
_entity.id
_entity.type
_entity.pdbx_description
1 polymer ?
#
loop_
_entity_poly.entity_id
_entity_poly.type
_entity_poly.pdbx_seq_one_letter_code
_entity_poly.pdbx_strand_id
1 'polypeptide(L)'
;MLGTCDRRATGHRLPGFWGHALLLGLATVVGPPSSAAPEIIAGQASVIDGDTLEIRGERIRLFGIDAPASGQTCLDAKGRSYRCGQKAALVLDARIGEGVVTCERKDTDRYGRVVALCRAFGEDLGAWMVGLGWALAYRTYSTRYVAAEELARSRGLGMWAGRFVQPWEWRREHRQGTPREP
;
A
#
# COMPACT_ATOMS: atom_id res chain seq x y z
N MET A 1 63.61 39.49 -77.23
CA MET A 1 62.77 40.56 -77.76
C MET A 1 61.67 40.75 -76.67
N LEU A 2 61.88 41.75 -75.83
CA LEU A 2 61.08 42.97 -75.83
C LEU A 2 59.59 42.67 -75.62
N GLY A 3 58.88 43.06 -74.64
CA GLY A 3 58.91 44.25 -73.80
C GLY A 3 57.69 44.26 -72.97
N THR A 4 57.89 44.98 -72.00
CA THR A 4 57.18 46.11 -71.33
C THR A 4 55.94 45.81 -70.55
N CYS A 5 56.08 45.94 -69.25
CA CYS A 5 55.54 46.96 -68.38
C CYS A 5 54.11 47.42 -68.63
N ASP A 6 53.22 47.29 -67.72
CA ASP A 6 52.59 48.46 -67.06
C ASP A 6 51.88 48.16 -65.72
N ARG A 7 51.93 49.13 -64.86
CA ARG A 7 51.39 49.24 -63.48
C ARG A 7 49.97 49.73 -63.52
N ARG A 8 49.21 49.36 -62.51
CA ARG A 8 48.33 50.24 -61.65
C ARG A 8 47.49 49.35 -60.74
N ALA A 9 47.73 49.34 -59.47
CA ALA A 9 47.28 50.21 -58.42
C ALA A 9 45.81 49.99 -57.99
N THR A 10 45.72 49.70 -56.71
CA THR A 10 44.71 50.05 -55.72
C THR A 10 43.39 49.32 -55.70
N GLY A 11 43.12 48.79 -54.50
CA GLY A 11 41.79 48.35 -54.10
C GLY A 11 41.80 47.45 -52.87
N HIS A 12 42.17 48.00 -51.71
CA HIS A 12 41.97 47.33 -50.40
C HIS A 12 40.47 47.14 -50.15
N ARG A 13 39.97 45.92 -50.12
CA ARG A 13 38.75 45.56 -49.43
C ARG A 13 39.01 44.40 -48.50
N LEU A 14 38.89 44.68 -47.19
CA LEU A 14 38.92 43.73 -46.13
C LEU A 14 37.62 42.86 -46.22
N PRO A 15 37.69 41.51 -46.16
CA PRO A 15 36.54 40.69 -46.02
C PRO A 15 36.13 40.70 -44.54
N GLY A 16 34.83 40.98 -44.29
CA GLY A 16 34.21 41.01 -43.00
C GLY A 16 34.29 39.65 -42.32
N PHE A 17 34.70 39.70 -41.07
CA PHE A 17 34.59 38.59 -40.14
C PHE A 17 33.11 38.29 -39.87
N TRP A 18 32.59 37.25 -40.48
CA TRP A 18 31.33 36.66 -40.09
C TRP A 18 31.58 35.79 -38.84
N GLY A 19 31.27 36.35 -37.68
CA GLY A 19 31.27 35.62 -36.43
C GLY A 19 30.20 34.54 -36.45
N HIS A 20 30.64 33.28 -36.53
CA HIS A 20 29.78 32.14 -36.26
C HIS A 20 29.59 32.08 -34.75
N ALA A 21 28.45 32.59 -34.26
CA ALA A 21 28.00 32.33 -32.90
C ALA A 21 27.66 30.85 -32.76
N LEU A 22 28.55 30.06 -32.14
CA LEU A 22 28.25 28.72 -31.68
C LEU A 22 27.24 28.83 -30.54
N LEU A 23 25.95 28.59 -30.83
CA LEU A 23 24.95 28.33 -29.82
C LEU A 23 25.20 26.91 -29.25
N LEU A 24 25.89 26.85 -28.10
CA LEU A 24 25.94 25.63 -27.30
C LEU A 24 24.54 25.37 -26.77
N GLY A 25 23.78 24.51 -27.44
CA GLY A 25 22.53 23.97 -26.93
C GLY A 25 22.79 23.11 -25.68
N LEU A 26 22.39 23.59 -24.49
CA LEU A 26 22.37 22.79 -23.28
C LEU A 26 21.29 21.71 -23.44
N ALA A 27 21.68 20.50 -23.86
CA ALA A 27 20.80 19.35 -23.86
C ALA A 27 20.57 18.93 -22.39
N THR A 28 19.41 19.27 -21.82
CA THR A 28 18.99 18.75 -20.53
C THR A 28 18.64 17.26 -20.71
N VAL A 29 19.53 16.40 -20.23
CA VAL A 29 19.26 14.96 -20.14
C VAL A 29 18.23 14.75 -19.02
N VAL A 30 16.95 14.61 -19.38
CA VAL A 30 15.91 14.15 -18.47
C VAL A 30 16.15 12.66 -18.27
N GLY A 31 16.72 12.29 -17.11
CA GLY A 31 16.88 10.89 -16.72
C GLY A 31 15.50 10.22 -16.57
N PRO A 32 15.40 8.89 -16.79
CA PRO A 32 14.14 8.17 -16.58
C PRO A 32 13.69 8.33 -15.12
N PRO A 33 12.36 8.38 -14.84
CA PRO A 33 11.85 8.44 -13.49
C PRO A 33 12.34 7.22 -12.72
N SER A 34 13.05 7.46 -11.61
CA SER A 34 13.49 6.40 -10.70
C SER A 34 12.25 5.78 -10.06
N SER A 35 11.89 4.58 -10.48
CA SER A 35 10.87 3.78 -9.77
C SER A 35 11.48 3.40 -8.42
N ALA A 36 11.05 4.07 -7.35
CA ALA A 36 11.46 3.71 -6.00
C ALA A 36 11.01 2.26 -5.71
N ALA A 37 11.92 1.43 -5.24
CA ALA A 37 11.57 0.09 -4.79
C ALA A 37 10.53 0.18 -3.66
N PRO A 38 9.60 -0.79 -3.57
CA PRO A 38 8.61 -0.78 -2.50
C PRO A 38 9.29 -0.83 -1.13
N GLU A 39 8.81 -0.03 -0.19
CA GLU A 39 9.30 -0.04 1.18
C GLU A 39 8.86 -1.32 1.88
N ILE A 40 9.83 -2.06 2.40
CA ILE A 40 9.61 -3.34 3.08
C ILE A 40 9.88 -3.20 4.57
N ILE A 41 8.89 -3.56 5.39
CA ILE A 41 8.98 -3.66 6.84
C ILE A 41 8.97 -5.15 7.19
N ALA A 42 10.00 -5.62 7.91
CA ALA A 42 10.09 -7.03 8.27
C ALA A 42 10.53 -7.20 9.73
N GLY A 43 9.96 -8.20 10.41
CA GLY A 43 10.29 -8.52 11.80
C GLY A 43 9.29 -9.48 12.44
N GLN A 44 9.53 -9.80 13.70
CA GLN A 44 8.51 -10.44 14.53
C GLN A 44 7.38 -9.43 14.75
N ALA A 45 6.14 -9.92 14.67
CA ALA A 45 4.96 -9.09 14.81
C ALA A 45 4.18 -9.48 16.07
N SER A 46 3.67 -8.49 16.78
CA SER A 46 2.58 -8.68 17.74
C SER A 46 1.25 -8.34 17.10
N VAL A 47 0.21 -9.11 17.41
CA VAL A 47 -1.14 -8.91 16.87
C VAL A 47 -1.94 -8.00 17.81
N ILE A 48 -2.46 -6.90 17.27
CA ILE A 48 -3.31 -5.95 18.01
C ILE A 48 -4.79 -6.35 17.86
N ASP A 49 -5.21 -6.61 16.61
CA ASP A 49 -6.54 -7.17 16.29
C ASP A 49 -6.48 -7.92 14.93
N GLY A 50 -7.60 -8.41 14.42
CA GLY A 50 -7.64 -9.30 13.26
C GLY A 50 -7.15 -8.71 11.94
N ASP A 51 -6.82 -7.43 11.89
CA ASP A 51 -6.28 -6.76 10.70
C ASP A 51 -5.15 -5.75 11.02
N THR A 52 -4.65 -5.76 12.25
CA THR A 52 -3.62 -4.80 12.68
C THR A 52 -2.51 -5.52 13.45
N LEU A 53 -1.29 -5.29 13.00
CA LEU A 53 -0.03 -5.80 13.57
C LEU A 53 0.81 -4.66 14.13
N GLU A 54 1.79 -5.00 14.96
CA GLU A 54 2.87 -4.11 15.34
C GLU A 54 4.21 -4.82 15.07
N ILE A 55 5.11 -4.18 14.31
CA ILE A 55 6.47 -4.65 14.06
C ILE A 55 7.43 -3.54 14.49
N ARG A 56 8.31 -3.79 15.45
CA ARG A 56 9.30 -2.82 15.96
C ARG A 56 8.69 -1.48 16.39
N GLY A 57 7.48 -1.50 17.01
CA GLY A 57 6.76 -0.31 17.44
C GLY A 57 5.97 0.41 16.34
N GLU A 58 6.04 -0.06 15.10
CA GLU A 58 5.27 0.49 13.99
C GLU A 58 3.96 -0.27 13.79
N ARG A 59 2.83 0.43 13.84
CA ARG A 59 1.50 -0.16 13.62
C ARG A 59 1.19 -0.28 12.15
N ILE A 60 0.89 -1.52 11.73
CA ILE A 60 0.65 -1.91 10.35
C ILE A 60 -0.77 -2.45 10.22
N ARG A 61 -1.58 -1.81 9.40
CA ARG A 61 -2.89 -2.30 9.00
C ARG A 61 -2.78 -3.14 7.73
N LEU A 62 -3.34 -4.34 7.75
CA LEU A 62 -3.39 -5.21 6.59
C LEU A 62 -4.22 -4.57 5.48
N PHE A 63 -3.62 -4.45 4.29
CA PHE A 63 -4.23 -3.83 3.12
C PHE A 63 -5.46 -4.61 2.62
N GLY A 64 -6.52 -3.88 2.28
CA GLY A 64 -7.68 -4.42 1.54
C GLY A 64 -8.62 -5.32 2.33
N ILE A 65 -8.42 -5.45 3.64
CA ILE A 65 -9.32 -6.21 4.53
C ILE A 65 -9.86 -5.35 5.67
N ASP A 66 -10.91 -5.85 6.31
CA ASP A 66 -11.47 -5.29 7.52
C ASP A 66 -11.94 -6.40 8.45
N ALA A 67 -11.33 -6.50 9.63
CA ALA A 67 -11.66 -7.49 10.65
C ALA A 67 -12.56 -6.89 11.75
N PRO A 68 -13.30 -7.72 12.50
CA PRO A 68 -14.06 -7.25 13.66
C PRO A 68 -13.14 -6.58 14.66
N ALA A 69 -13.58 -5.44 15.20
CA ALA A 69 -12.87 -4.76 16.29
C ALA A 69 -12.77 -5.68 17.52
N SER A 70 -11.72 -5.54 18.34
CA SER A 70 -11.45 -6.41 19.50
C SER A 70 -12.63 -6.54 20.48
N GLY A 71 -13.48 -5.51 20.61
CA GLY A 71 -14.70 -5.52 21.43
C GLY A 71 -15.95 -6.04 20.72
N GLN A 72 -15.88 -6.33 19.41
CA GLN A 72 -17.06 -6.76 18.65
C GLN A 72 -17.48 -8.18 19.00
N THR A 73 -18.81 -8.37 19.15
CA THR A 73 -19.43 -9.68 19.34
C THR A 73 -20.22 -10.10 18.12
N CYS A 74 -20.28 -11.40 17.88
CA CYS A 74 -21.04 -12.06 16.82
C CYS A 74 -21.88 -13.18 17.41
N LEU A 75 -22.80 -13.75 16.63
CA LEU A 75 -23.54 -14.96 16.99
C LEU A 75 -22.98 -16.15 16.21
N ASP A 76 -22.82 -17.28 16.86
CA ASP A 76 -22.45 -18.54 16.22
C ASP A 76 -23.65 -19.20 15.48
N ALA A 77 -23.44 -20.34 14.84
CA ALA A 77 -24.49 -21.10 14.15
C ALA A 77 -25.66 -21.51 15.04
N LYS A 78 -25.46 -21.56 16.37
CA LYS A 78 -26.48 -21.88 17.38
C LYS A 78 -27.11 -20.63 17.98
N GLY A 79 -26.79 -19.45 17.51
CA GLY A 79 -27.28 -18.16 18.03
C GLY A 79 -26.61 -17.71 19.33
N ARG A 80 -25.54 -18.33 19.79
CA ARG A 80 -24.82 -17.95 21.01
C ARG A 80 -23.84 -16.83 20.70
N SER A 81 -23.81 -15.83 21.59
CA SER A 81 -22.87 -14.71 21.46
C SER A 81 -21.42 -15.13 21.77
N TYR A 82 -20.46 -14.63 20.98
CA TYR A 82 -19.04 -14.81 21.22
C TYR A 82 -18.25 -13.57 20.76
N ARG A 83 -17.04 -13.37 21.28
CA ARG A 83 -16.17 -12.24 20.97
C ARG A 83 -15.40 -12.49 19.66
N CYS A 84 -16.04 -12.19 18.53
CA CYS A 84 -15.48 -12.46 17.21
C CYS A 84 -14.23 -11.63 16.90
N GLY A 85 -14.12 -10.41 17.42
CA GLY A 85 -12.91 -9.60 17.26
C GLY A 85 -11.69 -10.22 17.92
N GLN A 86 -11.83 -10.71 19.16
CA GLN A 86 -10.75 -11.44 19.82
C GLN A 86 -10.40 -12.74 19.10
N LYS A 87 -11.43 -13.45 18.61
CA LYS A 87 -11.19 -14.70 17.87
C LYS A 87 -10.43 -14.44 16.58
N ALA A 88 -10.74 -13.37 15.84
CA ALA A 88 -10.00 -12.96 14.65
C ALA A 88 -8.53 -12.65 14.97
N ALA A 89 -8.26 -11.90 16.05
CA ALA A 89 -6.90 -11.62 16.49
C ALA A 89 -6.13 -12.91 16.83
N LEU A 90 -6.73 -13.82 17.58
CA LEU A 90 -6.12 -15.11 17.93
C LEU A 90 -5.84 -15.99 16.71
N VAL A 91 -6.70 -15.97 15.68
CA VAL A 91 -6.46 -16.70 14.42
C VAL A 91 -5.27 -16.13 13.68
N LEU A 92 -5.14 -14.81 13.61
CA LEU A 92 -4.01 -14.15 12.98
C LEU A 92 -2.71 -14.42 13.75
N ASP A 93 -2.75 -14.32 15.08
CA ASP A 93 -1.63 -14.59 15.97
C ASP A 93 -1.11 -16.05 15.83
N ALA A 94 -2.04 -17.01 15.85
CA ALA A 94 -1.69 -18.43 15.65
C ALA A 94 -1.09 -18.71 14.26
N ARG A 95 -1.48 -17.94 13.22
CA ARG A 95 -0.89 -18.05 11.88
C ARG A 95 0.54 -17.54 11.84
N ILE A 96 0.80 -16.43 12.52
CA ILE A 96 2.12 -15.79 12.55
C ILE A 96 3.07 -16.56 13.47
N GLY A 97 2.61 -16.93 14.66
CA GLY A 97 3.44 -17.55 15.69
C GLY A 97 4.73 -16.75 15.94
N GLU A 98 5.85 -17.46 16.02
CA GLU A 98 7.19 -16.86 16.15
C GLU A 98 7.84 -16.48 14.79
N GLY A 99 7.08 -16.59 13.69
CA GLY A 99 7.56 -16.31 12.35
C GLY A 99 7.86 -14.84 12.09
N VAL A 100 8.74 -14.60 11.13
CA VAL A 100 9.00 -13.27 10.60
C VAL A 100 7.86 -12.89 9.64
N VAL A 101 7.25 -11.73 9.87
CA VAL A 101 6.30 -11.11 8.97
C VAL A 101 7.05 -10.12 8.07
N THR A 102 6.76 -10.16 6.77
CA THR A 102 7.27 -9.21 5.78
C THR A 102 6.11 -8.45 5.18
N CYS A 103 6.13 -7.13 5.30
CA CYS A 103 5.08 -6.21 4.86
C CYS A 103 5.60 -5.27 3.77
N GLU A 104 4.93 -5.24 2.64
CA GLU A 104 5.15 -4.28 1.57
C GLU A 104 4.20 -3.10 1.75
N ARG A 105 4.75 -1.91 2.05
CA ARG A 105 3.97 -0.69 2.24
C ARG A 105 3.19 -0.33 0.98
N LYS A 106 1.92 -0.04 1.12
CA LYS A 106 1.03 0.41 0.04
C LYS A 106 0.57 1.86 0.26
N ASP A 107 0.32 2.24 1.51
CA ASP A 107 -0.25 3.54 1.85
C ASP A 107 0.00 3.88 3.34
N THR A 108 -0.48 5.05 3.74
CA THR A 108 -0.58 5.46 5.14
C THR A 108 -2.00 5.94 5.39
N ASP A 109 -2.67 5.40 6.41
CA ASP A 109 -4.03 5.81 6.70
C ASP A 109 -4.09 7.18 7.42
N ARG A 110 -5.31 7.71 7.56
CA ARG A 110 -5.56 9.02 8.22
C ARG A 110 -5.15 9.06 9.71
N TYR A 111 -4.84 7.94 10.31
CA TYR A 111 -4.37 7.83 11.70
C TYR A 111 -2.85 7.65 11.80
N GLY A 112 -2.15 7.71 10.67
CA GLY A 112 -0.69 7.55 10.59
C GLY A 112 -0.22 6.09 10.61
N ARG A 113 -1.13 5.10 10.53
CA ARG A 113 -0.74 3.70 10.45
C ARG A 113 -0.29 3.36 9.03
N VAL A 114 0.78 2.58 8.92
CA VAL A 114 1.17 1.98 7.64
C VAL A 114 0.08 1.02 7.17
N VAL A 115 -0.32 1.12 5.91
CA VAL A 115 -1.19 0.15 5.25
C VAL A 115 -0.32 -0.71 4.34
N ALA A 116 -0.28 -2.03 4.55
CA ALA A 116 0.67 -2.90 3.86
C ALA A 116 0.09 -4.28 3.50
N LEU A 117 0.65 -4.86 2.43
CA LEU A 117 0.50 -6.28 2.13
C LEU A 117 1.52 -7.07 2.95
N CYS A 118 1.04 -7.85 3.90
CA CYS A 118 1.89 -8.61 4.82
C CYS A 118 1.82 -10.10 4.52
N ARG A 119 2.97 -10.75 4.63
CA ARG A 119 3.14 -12.19 4.43
C ARG A 119 3.85 -12.82 5.63
N ALA A 120 3.42 -14.02 5.98
CA ALA A 120 4.14 -14.90 6.88
C ALA A 120 4.29 -16.28 6.20
N PHE A 121 5.48 -16.89 6.26
CA PHE A 121 5.79 -18.15 5.58
C PHE A 121 5.43 -18.14 4.07
N GLY A 122 5.58 -16.98 3.41
CA GLY A 122 5.26 -16.79 1.98
C GLY A 122 3.78 -16.55 1.68
N GLU A 123 2.87 -16.74 2.63
CA GLU A 123 1.43 -16.62 2.45
C GLU A 123 0.93 -15.21 2.80
N ASP A 124 0.00 -14.69 1.99
CA ASP A 124 -0.65 -13.39 2.19
C ASP A 124 -1.63 -13.47 3.38
N LEU A 125 -1.32 -12.74 4.46
CA LEU A 125 -2.12 -12.75 5.70
C LEU A 125 -3.54 -12.21 5.49
N GLY A 126 -3.73 -11.24 4.59
CA GLY A 126 -5.05 -10.74 4.23
C GLY A 126 -5.90 -11.81 3.55
N ALA A 127 -5.31 -12.52 2.56
CA ALA A 127 -5.97 -13.64 1.89
C ALA A 127 -6.32 -14.77 2.87
N TRP A 128 -5.40 -15.09 3.79
CA TRP A 128 -5.63 -16.06 4.85
C TRP A 128 -6.83 -15.71 5.73
N MET A 129 -6.87 -14.49 6.25
CA MET A 129 -7.92 -14.04 7.17
C MET A 129 -9.30 -14.00 6.49
N VAL A 130 -9.36 -13.52 5.26
CA VAL A 130 -10.61 -13.48 4.48
C VAL A 130 -11.04 -14.87 4.07
N GLY A 131 -10.12 -15.72 3.61
CA GLY A 131 -10.39 -17.09 3.20
C GLY A 131 -10.91 -17.99 4.32
N LEU A 132 -10.53 -17.72 5.57
CA LEU A 132 -11.07 -18.38 6.76
C LEU A 132 -12.33 -17.70 7.34
N GLY A 133 -12.78 -16.58 6.75
CA GLY A 133 -13.97 -15.85 7.18
C GLY A 133 -13.79 -15.07 8.50
N TRP A 134 -12.55 -14.70 8.87
CA TRP A 134 -12.25 -13.89 10.06
C TRP A 134 -11.98 -12.41 9.74
N ALA A 135 -11.98 -12.05 8.45
CA ALA A 135 -12.02 -10.67 7.97
C ALA A 135 -12.89 -10.61 6.71
N LEU A 136 -13.32 -9.41 6.34
CA LEU A 136 -14.06 -9.13 5.12
C LEU A 136 -13.15 -8.41 4.12
N ALA A 137 -13.40 -8.62 2.83
CA ALA A 137 -12.78 -7.82 1.77
C ALA A 137 -13.27 -6.37 1.86
N TYR A 138 -12.35 -5.43 2.03
CA TYR A 138 -12.72 -4.02 2.14
C TYR A 138 -12.73 -3.35 0.77
N ARG A 139 -13.85 -3.53 0.06
CA ARG A 139 -14.04 -3.17 -1.36
C ARG A 139 -13.80 -1.69 -1.67
N THR A 140 -13.91 -0.80 -0.70
CA THR A 140 -13.60 0.63 -0.86
C THR A 140 -12.15 0.86 -1.27
N TYR A 141 -11.23 -0.02 -0.85
CA TYR A 141 -9.80 0.12 -1.11
C TYR A 141 -9.27 -0.91 -2.12
N SER A 142 -9.87 -2.11 -2.17
CA SER A 142 -9.37 -3.17 -3.03
C SER A 142 -10.41 -4.26 -3.28
N THR A 143 -10.43 -4.81 -4.50
CA THR A 143 -11.22 -5.99 -4.84
C THR A 143 -10.43 -7.30 -4.73
N ARG A 144 -9.15 -7.22 -4.29
CA ARG A 144 -8.20 -8.34 -4.26
C ARG A 144 -8.72 -9.60 -3.58
N TYR A 145 -9.48 -9.43 -2.51
CA TYR A 145 -9.91 -10.55 -1.66
C TYR A 145 -11.39 -10.91 -1.81
N VAL A 146 -12.10 -10.30 -2.77
CA VAL A 146 -13.55 -10.53 -2.98
C VAL A 146 -13.86 -12.00 -3.26
N ALA A 147 -13.11 -12.64 -4.16
CA ALA A 147 -13.32 -14.06 -4.46
C ALA A 147 -13.08 -14.98 -3.24
N ALA A 148 -12.07 -14.66 -2.42
CA ALA A 148 -11.81 -15.41 -1.18
C ALA A 148 -12.96 -15.24 -0.16
N GLU A 149 -13.51 -14.02 -0.04
CA GLU A 149 -14.67 -13.75 0.81
C GLU A 149 -15.91 -14.51 0.35
N GLU A 150 -16.22 -14.50 -0.95
CA GLU A 150 -17.37 -15.21 -1.51
C GLU A 150 -17.26 -16.72 -1.26
N LEU A 151 -16.06 -17.28 -1.39
CA LEU A 151 -15.82 -18.69 -1.08
C LEU A 151 -15.98 -18.97 0.42
N ALA A 152 -15.44 -18.13 1.32
CA ALA A 152 -15.61 -18.28 2.76
C ALA A 152 -17.08 -18.19 3.16
N ARG A 153 -17.83 -17.24 2.58
CA ARG A 153 -19.27 -17.06 2.77
C ARG A 153 -20.07 -18.28 2.31
N SER A 154 -19.83 -18.78 1.13
CA SER A 154 -20.56 -19.93 0.58
C SER A 154 -20.35 -21.22 1.38
N ARG A 155 -19.19 -21.32 2.06
CA ARG A 155 -18.84 -22.47 2.92
C ARG A 155 -19.21 -22.26 4.39
N GLY A 156 -19.73 -21.10 4.77
CA GLY A 156 -20.05 -20.78 6.16
C GLY A 156 -18.83 -20.77 7.09
N LEU A 157 -17.66 -20.28 6.59
CA LEU A 157 -16.43 -20.28 7.38
C LEU A 157 -16.36 -19.10 8.35
N GLY A 158 -15.71 -19.30 9.48
CA GLY A 158 -15.48 -18.23 10.47
C GLY A 158 -16.77 -17.57 10.93
N MET A 159 -16.88 -16.25 10.76
CA MET A 159 -18.07 -15.48 11.10
C MET A 159 -19.29 -15.80 10.21
N TRP A 160 -19.06 -16.29 9.01
CA TRP A 160 -20.12 -16.66 8.08
C TRP A 160 -20.93 -17.89 8.51
N ALA A 161 -20.47 -18.65 9.52
CA ALA A 161 -21.22 -19.72 10.14
C ALA A 161 -22.44 -19.24 10.95
N GLY A 162 -22.49 -17.94 11.28
CA GLY A 162 -23.54 -17.37 12.11
C GLY A 162 -24.00 -16.00 11.62
N ARG A 163 -24.20 -15.06 12.57
CA ARG A 163 -24.64 -13.69 12.25
C ARG A 163 -23.69 -12.67 12.87
N PHE A 164 -23.39 -11.63 12.13
CA PHE A 164 -22.53 -10.52 12.58
C PHE A 164 -22.94 -9.22 11.90
N VAL A 165 -22.60 -8.10 12.55
CA VAL A 165 -22.61 -6.77 11.92
C VAL A 165 -21.28 -6.58 11.21
N GLN A 166 -21.29 -5.96 10.05
CA GLN A 166 -20.04 -5.69 9.31
C GLN A 166 -19.10 -4.81 10.16
N PRO A 167 -17.79 -5.08 10.18
CA PRO A 167 -16.86 -4.38 11.09
C PRO A 167 -16.89 -2.85 10.97
N TRP A 168 -16.99 -2.31 9.76
CA TRP A 168 -17.09 -0.85 9.54
C TRP A 168 -18.42 -0.26 10.01
N GLU A 169 -19.54 -1.02 9.96
CA GLU A 169 -20.86 -0.60 10.47
C GLU A 169 -20.83 -0.60 12.00
N TRP A 170 -20.36 -1.68 12.60
CA TRP A 170 -20.20 -1.79 14.03
C TRP A 170 -19.37 -0.62 14.61
N ARG A 171 -18.23 -0.29 13.99
CA ARG A 171 -17.41 0.85 14.42
C ARG A 171 -18.09 2.19 14.22
N ARG A 172 -18.92 2.35 13.19
CA ARG A 172 -19.70 3.58 12.98
C ARG A 172 -20.71 3.78 14.09
N GLU A 173 -21.44 2.75 14.48
CA GLU A 173 -22.42 2.77 15.55
C GLU A 173 -21.78 3.10 16.91
N HIS A 174 -20.67 2.45 17.23
CA HIS A 174 -20.00 2.61 18.52
C HIS A 174 -19.22 3.94 18.66
N ARG A 175 -18.84 4.59 17.54
CA ARG A 175 -18.30 5.96 17.58
C ARG A 175 -19.33 7.03 17.84
N GLN A 176 -20.60 6.80 17.50
CA GLN A 176 -21.68 7.75 17.76
C GLN A 176 -22.15 7.74 19.21
N GLY A 177 -21.88 6.65 19.95
CA GLY A 177 -22.22 6.49 21.36
C GLY A 177 -21.16 6.99 22.36
N THR A 178 -20.00 7.42 21.91
CA THR A 178 -18.98 8.02 22.79
C THR A 178 -19.16 9.54 22.78
N PRO A 179 -19.57 10.18 23.90
CA PRO A 179 -19.58 11.64 23.99
C PRO A 179 -18.19 12.15 23.67
N ARG A 180 -18.06 13.11 22.75
CA ARG A 180 -16.83 13.90 22.63
C ARG A 180 -16.72 14.68 23.93
N GLU A 181 -15.78 14.31 24.79
CA GLU A 181 -15.41 15.20 25.89
C GLU A 181 -15.00 16.55 25.32
N PRO A 182 -15.45 17.67 25.94
CA PRO A 182 -15.22 19.02 25.49
C PRO A 182 -13.73 19.43 25.55
#